data_f0f7a484a2b2deb8b6ca30ecb7b509df
#
_entry.id   f0f7a484a2b2deb8b6ca30ecb7b509df
#
_cell.length_a   1.000
_cell.length_b   1.000
_cell.length_c   1.000
_cell.angle_alpha   90.00
_cell.angle_beta   90.00
_cell.angle_gamma   90.00
#
_symmetry.space_group_name_H-M   'P 1'
#
loop_
_entity.id
_entity.type
_entity.pdbx_description
1 polymer ?
#
loop_
_entity_poly.entity_id
_entity_poly.type
_entity_poly.pdbx_seq_one_letter_code
_entity_poly.pdbx_strand_id
1 'polypeptide(L)'
;MNHILVLYDSKSGNVRKMAELVGQGAASVPETEVRILTVDEAKAEDVAWCDGIAVGSPTNMGILSWKMKKFWDEVMGPSWMQLDGKIGCAFSSAGGWGGGMELACQSILTVLMNFGFLVFGVTDYASKTVTLHYGAVAAKEPRDEGTQAGCRLLGQRLAEWTALYVHGRKDQHPTLRLDQRQRPG
;
A
#
# COMPACT_ATOMS: atom_id res chain seq x y z
N MET A 1 12.87 -6.30 -13.82
CA MET A 1 11.86 -5.22 -13.72
C MET A 1 11.02 -5.52 -12.50
N ASN A 2 10.81 -4.55 -11.64
CA ASN A 2 10.03 -4.67 -10.41
C ASN A 2 8.58 -4.23 -10.69
N HIS A 3 7.60 -5.08 -10.51
CA HIS A 3 6.21 -4.81 -10.89
C HIS A 3 5.37 -4.48 -9.66
N ILE A 4 4.85 -3.27 -9.60
CA ILE A 4 4.03 -2.78 -8.48
C ILE A 4 2.61 -2.48 -8.95
N LEU A 5 1.63 -3.05 -8.26
CA LEU A 5 0.22 -2.73 -8.43
C LEU A 5 -0.26 -1.86 -7.26
N VAL A 6 -0.87 -0.74 -7.57
CA VAL A 6 -1.64 0.05 -6.62
C VAL A 6 -3.13 -0.18 -6.91
N LEU A 7 -3.76 -1.02 -6.12
CA LEU A 7 -5.16 -1.39 -6.24
C LEU A 7 -6.01 -0.60 -5.25
N TYR A 8 -7.07 0.06 -5.71
CA TYR A 8 -7.86 0.86 -4.78
C TYR A 8 -9.36 0.88 -5.08
N ASP A 9 -10.17 1.14 -4.03
CA ASP A 9 -11.55 1.61 -4.12
C ASP A 9 -11.62 3.07 -3.66
N SER A 10 -12.41 3.90 -4.32
CA SER A 10 -12.57 5.29 -3.95
C SER A 10 -13.91 5.86 -4.35
N LYS A 11 -14.79 6.16 -3.38
CA LYS A 11 -16.10 6.76 -3.62
C LYS A 11 -16.02 8.28 -3.82
N SER A 12 -15.22 8.97 -3.00
CA SER A 12 -15.13 10.45 -2.95
C SER A 12 -13.85 11.02 -3.59
N GLY A 13 -12.98 10.17 -4.14
CA GLY A 13 -11.70 10.57 -4.70
C GLY A 13 -10.55 10.68 -3.69
N ASN A 14 -10.80 10.56 -2.39
CA ASN A 14 -9.75 10.70 -1.37
C ASN A 14 -8.69 9.59 -1.49
N VAL A 15 -9.14 8.33 -1.54
CA VAL A 15 -8.25 7.17 -1.68
C VAL A 15 -7.55 7.18 -3.05
N ARG A 16 -8.22 7.68 -4.12
CA ARG A 16 -7.58 7.86 -5.43
C ARG A 16 -6.35 8.77 -5.34
N LYS A 17 -6.48 9.94 -4.67
CA LYS A 17 -5.34 10.85 -4.48
C LYS A 17 -4.21 10.21 -3.69
N MET A 18 -4.54 9.39 -2.69
CA MET A 18 -3.52 8.60 -1.97
C MET A 18 -2.85 7.58 -2.90
N ALA A 19 -3.64 6.86 -3.73
CA ALA A 19 -3.12 5.87 -4.67
C ALA A 19 -2.14 6.47 -5.68
N GLU A 20 -2.44 7.67 -6.20
CA GLU A 20 -1.55 8.42 -7.08
C GLU A 20 -0.22 8.74 -6.40
N LEU A 21 -0.23 9.17 -5.12
CA LEU A 21 0.97 9.46 -4.34
C LEU A 21 1.78 8.20 -4.01
N VAL A 22 1.09 7.11 -3.65
CA VAL A 22 1.72 5.79 -3.43
C VAL A 22 2.42 5.33 -4.71
N GLY A 23 1.73 5.45 -5.85
CA GLY A 23 2.31 5.12 -7.16
C GLY A 23 3.54 5.97 -7.51
N GLN A 24 3.51 7.27 -7.22
CA GLN A 24 4.68 8.16 -7.38
C GLN A 24 5.87 7.69 -6.52
N GLY A 25 5.60 7.31 -5.27
CA GLY A 25 6.62 6.77 -4.37
C GLY A 25 7.23 5.47 -4.89
N ALA A 26 6.42 4.54 -5.36
CA ALA A 26 6.90 3.28 -5.93
C ALA A 26 7.73 3.51 -7.21
N ALA A 27 7.29 4.41 -8.09
CA ALA A 27 8.01 4.75 -9.32
C ALA A 27 9.34 5.46 -9.09
N SER A 28 9.60 5.97 -7.87
CA SER A 28 10.90 6.57 -7.53
C SER A 28 12.05 5.55 -7.36
N VAL A 29 11.70 4.26 -7.23
CA VAL A 29 12.68 3.17 -7.13
C VAL A 29 13.07 2.73 -8.55
N PRO A 30 14.37 2.69 -8.88
CA PRO A 30 14.83 2.33 -10.22
C PRO A 30 14.29 0.98 -10.71
N GLU A 31 14.07 0.85 -12.02
CA GLU A 31 13.58 -0.36 -12.68
C GLU A 31 12.23 -0.86 -12.13
N THR A 32 11.35 0.07 -11.76
CA THR A 32 10.01 -0.23 -11.24
C THR A 32 8.95 0.22 -12.24
N GLU A 33 8.10 -0.72 -12.67
CA GLU A 33 6.86 -0.47 -13.40
C GLU A 33 5.69 -0.43 -12.43
N VAL A 34 4.84 0.60 -12.53
CA VAL A 34 3.70 0.80 -11.63
C VAL A 34 2.40 0.83 -12.43
N ARG A 35 1.42 0.02 -12.00
CA ARG A 35 0.03 0.13 -12.46
C ARG A 35 -0.83 0.62 -11.31
N ILE A 36 -1.74 1.54 -11.60
CA ILE A 36 -2.70 2.09 -10.63
C ILE A 36 -4.10 1.79 -11.18
N LEU A 37 -4.82 0.91 -10.52
CA LEU A 37 -6.12 0.42 -10.97
C LEU A 37 -7.16 0.49 -9.84
N THR A 38 -8.39 0.80 -10.20
CA THR A 38 -9.54 0.62 -9.30
C THR A 38 -9.94 -0.86 -9.24
N VAL A 39 -10.68 -1.24 -8.20
CA VAL A 39 -11.26 -2.59 -8.10
C VAL A 39 -12.29 -2.88 -9.21
N ASP A 40 -12.83 -1.84 -9.86
CA ASP A 40 -13.77 -2.00 -10.96
C ASP A 40 -13.03 -2.26 -12.31
N GLU A 41 -11.76 -1.89 -12.43
CA GLU A 41 -10.91 -2.07 -13.62
C GLU A 41 -10.01 -3.30 -13.52
N ALA A 42 -9.54 -3.60 -12.33
CA ALA A 42 -8.55 -4.65 -12.07
C ALA A 42 -9.13 -6.05 -12.29
N LYS A 43 -8.26 -6.93 -12.77
CA LYS A 43 -8.53 -8.36 -12.99
C LYS A 43 -7.54 -9.21 -12.19
N ALA A 44 -7.82 -10.51 -12.10
CA ALA A 44 -6.92 -11.45 -11.42
C ALA A 44 -5.52 -11.46 -12.04
N GLU A 45 -5.42 -11.27 -13.35
CA GLU A 45 -4.14 -11.22 -14.07
C GLU A 45 -3.28 -10.03 -13.66
N ASP A 46 -3.88 -8.90 -13.25
CA ASP A 46 -3.12 -7.73 -12.77
C ASP A 46 -2.49 -8.00 -11.40
N VAL A 47 -3.18 -8.74 -10.52
CA VAL A 47 -2.63 -9.19 -9.24
C VAL A 47 -1.59 -10.30 -9.45
N ALA A 48 -1.80 -11.18 -10.41
CA ALA A 48 -0.80 -12.20 -10.78
C ALA A 48 0.48 -11.57 -11.35
N TRP A 49 0.35 -10.51 -12.15
CA TRP A 49 1.45 -9.79 -12.79
C TRP A 49 2.36 -9.09 -11.78
N CYS A 50 1.82 -8.51 -10.70
CA CYS A 50 2.64 -7.72 -9.78
C CYS A 50 3.51 -8.62 -8.89
N ASP A 51 4.67 -8.09 -8.51
CA ASP A 51 5.56 -8.64 -7.49
C ASP A 51 5.19 -8.09 -6.10
N GLY A 52 4.69 -6.84 -6.08
CA GLY A 52 4.23 -6.16 -4.88
C GLY A 52 2.93 -5.39 -5.10
N ILE A 53 2.09 -5.31 -4.07
CA ILE A 53 0.79 -4.64 -4.12
C ILE A 53 0.59 -3.68 -2.96
N ALA A 54 0.13 -2.46 -3.27
CA ALA A 54 -0.45 -1.55 -2.29
C ALA A 54 -1.96 -1.53 -2.45
N VAL A 55 -2.69 -1.87 -1.40
CA VAL A 55 -4.16 -1.93 -1.44
C VAL A 55 -4.77 -0.77 -0.66
N GLY A 56 -5.61 0.03 -1.32
CA GLY A 56 -6.25 1.20 -0.77
C GLY A 56 -7.76 1.09 -0.69
N SER A 57 -8.33 1.43 0.46
CA SER A 57 -9.78 1.39 0.66
C SER A 57 -10.27 2.58 1.49
N PRO A 58 -11.46 3.13 1.22
CA PRO A 58 -12.11 3.95 2.21
C PRO A 58 -12.42 3.12 3.47
N THR A 59 -12.37 3.78 4.63
CA THR A 59 -12.83 3.17 5.88
C THR A 59 -14.35 3.16 5.90
N ASN A 60 -14.96 2.00 5.76
CA ASN A 60 -16.40 1.80 5.84
C ASN A 60 -16.74 0.98 7.09
N MET A 61 -17.44 1.61 8.04
CA MET A 61 -17.79 0.97 9.32
C MET A 61 -16.58 0.31 10.03
N GLY A 62 -15.42 1.00 9.97
CA GLY A 62 -14.20 0.59 10.67
C GLY A 62 -13.28 -0.37 9.90
N ILE A 63 -13.69 -0.89 8.76
CA ILE A 63 -12.90 -1.85 7.96
C ILE A 63 -12.84 -1.44 6.47
N LEU A 64 -12.18 -2.26 5.64
CA LEU A 64 -12.14 -2.08 4.19
C LEU A 64 -13.57 -2.06 3.59
N SER A 65 -13.74 -1.41 2.44
CA SER A 65 -15.02 -1.30 1.76
C SER A 65 -15.55 -2.67 1.27
N TRP A 66 -16.87 -2.79 1.16
CA TRP A 66 -17.50 -3.99 0.62
C TRP A 66 -17.05 -4.29 -0.82
N LYS A 67 -16.80 -3.26 -1.64
CA LYS A 67 -16.29 -3.44 -3.01
C LYS A 67 -14.88 -4.05 -3.02
N MET A 68 -13.99 -3.55 -2.16
CA MET A 68 -12.66 -4.13 -2.01
C MET A 68 -12.75 -5.56 -1.51
N LYS A 69 -13.62 -5.84 -0.51
CA LYS A 69 -13.81 -7.21 -0.02
C LYS A 69 -14.38 -8.12 -1.10
N LYS A 70 -15.36 -7.65 -1.87
CA LYS A 70 -15.95 -8.39 -3.00
C LYS A 70 -14.90 -8.76 -4.05
N PHE A 71 -13.99 -7.83 -4.40
CA PHE A 71 -12.89 -8.12 -5.33
C PHE A 71 -12.05 -9.30 -4.84
N TRP A 72 -11.64 -9.30 -3.58
CA TRP A 72 -10.85 -10.39 -3.01
C TRP A 72 -11.62 -11.71 -2.92
N ASP A 73 -12.92 -11.68 -2.62
CA ASP A 73 -13.74 -12.89 -2.50
C ASP A 73 -14.09 -13.51 -3.87
N GLU A 74 -14.51 -12.68 -4.81
CA GLU A 74 -15.07 -13.17 -6.08
C GLU A 74 -14.05 -13.20 -7.21
N VAL A 75 -13.20 -12.16 -7.35
CA VAL A 75 -12.23 -12.07 -8.43
C VAL A 75 -10.96 -12.86 -8.08
N MET A 76 -10.47 -12.68 -6.86
CA MET A 76 -9.21 -13.31 -6.42
C MET A 76 -9.39 -14.68 -5.76
N GLY A 77 -10.58 -15.01 -5.25
CA GLY A 77 -10.86 -16.30 -4.60
C GLY A 77 -10.38 -17.51 -5.40
N PRO A 78 -10.62 -17.60 -6.72
CA PRO A 78 -10.12 -18.70 -7.55
C PRO A 78 -8.59 -18.82 -7.63
N SER A 79 -7.86 -17.71 -7.38
CA SER A 79 -6.39 -17.66 -7.38
C SER A 79 -5.79 -17.83 -5.98
N TRP A 80 -6.59 -18.17 -4.99
CA TRP A 80 -6.10 -18.51 -3.66
C TRP A 80 -5.06 -19.63 -3.73
N MET A 81 -3.98 -19.56 -2.99
CA MET A 81 -2.79 -20.43 -3.07
C MET A 81 -1.85 -20.18 -4.28
N GLN A 82 -2.05 -19.12 -5.06
CA GLN A 82 -1.18 -18.83 -6.22
C GLN A 82 -0.36 -17.54 -6.06
N LEU A 83 -0.52 -16.83 -4.93
CA LEU A 83 0.04 -15.51 -4.72
C LEU A 83 1.10 -15.46 -3.60
N ASP A 84 1.46 -16.63 -3.07
CA ASP A 84 2.41 -16.74 -1.96
C ASP A 84 3.74 -16.04 -2.25
N GLY A 85 4.22 -15.30 -1.25
CA GLY A 85 5.53 -14.64 -1.30
C GLY A 85 5.55 -13.27 -1.97
N LYS A 86 4.45 -12.80 -2.56
CA LYS A 86 4.34 -11.41 -3.02
C LYS A 86 4.35 -10.45 -1.82
N ILE A 87 4.79 -9.21 -2.04
CA ILE A 87 4.88 -8.20 -0.97
C ILE A 87 3.62 -7.35 -0.95
N GLY A 88 3.07 -7.06 0.25
CA GLY A 88 1.82 -6.31 0.37
C GLY A 88 1.83 -5.23 1.45
N CYS A 89 1.14 -4.12 1.18
CA CYS A 89 0.88 -3.08 2.16
C CYS A 89 -0.51 -2.44 1.96
N ALA A 90 -0.92 -1.60 2.92
CA ALA A 90 -2.25 -1.03 2.94
C ALA A 90 -2.24 0.50 3.08
N PHE A 91 -3.30 1.16 2.58
CA PHE A 91 -3.59 2.56 2.88
C PHE A 91 -5.09 2.81 2.95
N SER A 92 -5.50 3.81 3.74
CA SER A 92 -6.92 4.08 3.94
C SER A 92 -7.22 5.54 4.24
N SER A 93 -8.45 5.96 3.93
CA SER A 93 -8.98 7.27 4.28
C SER A 93 -10.34 7.14 4.97
N ALA A 94 -10.56 7.95 6.00
CA ALA A 94 -11.86 8.11 6.66
C ALA A 94 -12.35 9.56 6.61
N GLY A 95 -13.56 9.81 7.08
CA GLY A 95 -14.16 11.16 7.13
C GLY A 95 -13.47 12.13 8.11
N GLY A 96 -12.69 11.62 9.07
CA GLY A 96 -11.95 12.40 10.06
C GLY A 96 -11.00 11.53 10.86
N TRP A 97 -10.07 12.16 11.59
CA TRP A 97 -9.16 11.47 12.51
C TRP A 97 -9.94 10.70 13.59
N GLY A 98 -9.43 9.53 13.98
CA GLY A 98 -10.15 8.60 14.88
C GLY A 98 -11.25 7.79 14.18
N GLY A 99 -11.39 7.89 12.86
CA GLY A 99 -12.41 7.18 12.07
C GLY A 99 -12.10 5.72 11.77
N GLY A 100 -11.02 5.13 12.33
CA GLY A 100 -10.68 3.71 12.18
C GLY A 100 -9.88 3.38 10.92
N MET A 101 -9.12 4.34 10.40
CA MET A 101 -8.31 4.16 9.18
C MET A 101 -7.26 3.06 9.35
N GLU A 102 -6.62 2.98 10.50
CA GLU A 102 -5.64 1.94 10.83
C GLU A 102 -6.30 0.56 10.93
N LEU A 103 -7.52 0.48 11.45
CA LEU A 103 -8.29 -0.77 11.47
C LEU A 103 -8.66 -1.22 10.05
N ALA A 104 -9.00 -0.28 9.18
CA ALA A 104 -9.22 -0.57 7.76
C ALA A 104 -7.94 -1.08 7.10
N CYS A 105 -6.78 -0.46 7.36
CA CYS A 105 -5.49 -0.99 6.90
C CYS A 105 -5.24 -2.41 7.43
N GLN A 106 -5.45 -2.67 8.71
CA GLN A 106 -5.30 -4.01 9.28
C GLN A 106 -6.24 -5.03 8.65
N SER A 107 -7.49 -4.66 8.36
CA SER A 107 -8.41 -5.56 7.66
C SER A 107 -7.93 -5.91 6.25
N ILE A 108 -7.32 -4.96 5.54
CA ILE A 108 -6.66 -5.21 4.25
C ILE A 108 -5.47 -6.15 4.42
N LEU A 109 -4.57 -5.87 5.37
CA LEU A 109 -3.40 -6.71 5.64
C LEU A 109 -3.81 -8.14 6.01
N THR A 110 -4.90 -8.31 6.77
CA THR A 110 -5.46 -9.64 7.09
C THR A 110 -5.90 -10.40 5.83
N VAL A 111 -6.56 -9.72 4.89
CA VAL A 111 -6.91 -10.32 3.59
C VAL A 111 -5.67 -10.72 2.82
N LEU A 112 -4.67 -9.83 2.71
CA LEU A 112 -3.42 -10.11 2.01
C LEU A 112 -2.68 -11.30 2.61
N MET A 113 -2.55 -11.39 3.94
CA MET A 113 -1.95 -12.54 4.63
C MET A 113 -2.69 -13.84 4.32
N ASN A 114 -4.02 -13.81 4.18
CA ASN A 114 -4.82 -14.99 3.82
C ASN A 114 -4.50 -15.50 2.41
N PHE A 115 -4.06 -14.62 1.52
CA PHE A 115 -3.58 -14.94 0.18
C PHE A 115 -2.05 -15.22 0.11
N GLY A 116 -1.36 -15.32 1.26
CA GLY A 116 0.07 -15.66 1.33
C GLY A 116 1.03 -14.48 1.08
N PHE A 117 0.55 -13.24 1.05
CA PHE A 117 1.42 -12.07 0.92
C PHE A 117 2.27 -11.86 2.17
N LEU A 118 3.52 -11.47 1.97
CA LEU A 118 4.38 -10.94 3.02
C LEU A 118 4.03 -9.47 3.23
N VAL A 119 3.41 -9.15 4.35
CA VAL A 119 3.01 -7.79 4.69
C VAL A 119 4.03 -7.11 5.58
N PHE A 120 4.12 -5.78 5.52
CA PHE A 120 5.09 -5.02 6.30
C PHE A 120 4.49 -3.72 6.85
N GLY A 121 5.08 -3.24 7.93
CA GLY A 121 4.91 -1.88 8.43
C GLY A 121 6.13 -1.02 8.11
N VAL A 122 5.95 0.30 8.13
CA VAL A 122 7.04 1.27 7.97
C VAL A 122 7.31 1.92 9.31
N THR A 123 8.52 1.77 9.81
CA THR A 123 8.94 2.31 11.12
C THR A 123 9.48 3.73 11.04
N ASP A 124 9.80 4.22 9.85
CA ASP A 124 10.26 5.58 9.64
C ASP A 124 9.14 6.59 9.89
N TYR A 125 9.53 7.75 10.39
CA TYR A 125 8.65 8.90 10.39
C TYR A 125 8.65 9.55 9.01
N ALA A 126 7.47 9.68 8.41
CA ALA A 126 7.30 10.42 7.16
C ALA A 126 7.36 11.95 7.41
N SER A 127 6.98 12.38 8.61
CA SER A 127 7.12 13.72 9.16
C SER A 127 7.16 13.67 10.67
N LYS A 128 7.26 14.82 11.36
CA LYS A 128 7.31 14.88 12.84
C LYS A 128 6.15 14.16 13.53
N THR A 129 4.99 14.04 12.88
CA THR A 129 3.75 13.51 13.47
C THR A 129 3.09 12.41 12.65
N VAL A 130 3.70 11.96 11.56
CA VAL A 130 3.13 10.95 10.66
C VAL A 130 3.99 9.70 10.67
N THR A 131 3.42 8.61 11.14
CA THR A 131 3.98 7.25 11.12
C THR A 131 3.13 6.35 10.24
N LEU A 132 3.67 5.22 9.81
CA LEU A 132 3.01 4.32 8.86
C LEU A 132 3.07 2.86 9.36
N HIS A 133 2.97 2.64 10.66
CA HIS A 133 3.16 1.30 11.25
C HIS A 133 2.18 0.26 10.66
N TYR A 134 0.98 0.67 10.30
CA TYR A 134 -0.05 -0.22 9.72
C TYR A 134 -0.39 0.12 8.27
N GLY A 135 0.23 1.17 7.72
CA GLY A 135 -0.04 1.70 6.39
C GLY A 135 -0.22 3.22 6.39
N ALA A 136 -0.40 3.82 5.23
CA ALA A 136 -0.65 5.25 5.12
C ALA A 136 -2.13 5.56 5.37
N VAL A 137 -2.39 6.58 6.20
CA VAL A 137 -3.76 6.99 6.54
C VAL A 137 -3.99 8.47 6.30
N ALA A 138 -5.23 8.85 5.95
CA ALA A 138 -5.62 10.23 5.75
C ALA A 138 -7.03 10.52 6.29
N ALA A 139 -7.22 11.67 6.93
CA ALA A 139 -8.54 12.23 7.21
C ALA A 139 -9.04 12.97 5.97
N LYS A 140 -9.99 12.37 5.24
CA LYS A 140 -10.41 12.82 3.89
C LYS A 140 -9.27 12.68 2.88
N GLU A 141 -9.02 13.70 2.06
CA GLU A 141 -7.91 13.69 1.11
C GLU A 141 -6.56 14.03 1.78
N PRO A 142 -5.43 13.56 1.24
CA PRO A 142 -4.10 13.88 1.77
C PRO A 142 -3.71 15.32 1.41
N ARG A 143 -4.14 16.30 2.22
CA ARG A 143 -3.93 17.73 1.96
C ARG A 143 -2.60 18.25 2.46
N ASP A 144 -2.19 17.81 3.63
CA ASP A 144 -0.95 18.25 4.24
C ASP A 144 0.27 17.50 3.71
N GLU A 145 1.42 18.17 3.76
CA GLU A 145 2.67 17.64 3.25
C GLU A 145 3.11 16.34 3.95
N GLY A 146 2.86 16.23 5.25
CA GLY A 146 3.22 15.02 6.03
C GLY A 146 2.44 13.80 5.57
N THR A 147 1.13 13.91 5.39
CA THR A 147 0.29 12.83 4.87
C THR A 147 0.67 12.45 3.43
N GLN A 148 0.97 13.45 2.58
CA GLN A 148 1.44 13.19 1.22
C GLN A 148 2.80 12.48 1.20
N ALA A 149 3.75 12.93 2.04
CA ALA A 149 5.04 12.28 2.22
C ALA A 149 4.88 10.84 2.71
N GLY A 150 3.93 10.59 3.63
CA GLY A 150 3.58 9.26 4.10
C GLY A 150 3.10 8.34 2.98
N CYS A 151 2.23 8.80 2.11
CA CYS A 151 1.77 8.01 0.97
C CYS A 151 2.93 7.66 0.02
N ARG A 152 3.79 8.64 -0.31
CA ARG A 152 4.98 8.39 -1.16
C ARG A 152 5.95 7.42 -0.49
N LEU A 153 6.22 7.61 0.80
CA LEU A 153 7.12 6.71 1.55
C LEU A 153 6.61 5.27 1.57
N LEU A 154 5.29 5.05 1.72
CA LEU A 154 4.71 3.72 1.67
C LEU A 154 4.97 3.04 0.31
N GLY A 155 4.70 3.75 -0.80
CA GLY A 155 4.94 3.24 -2.14
C GLY A 155 6.41 2.96 -2.43
N GLN A 156 7.30 3.88 -2.04
CA GLN A 156 8.74 3.69 -2.14
C GLN A 156 9.18 2.45 -1.36
N ARG A 157 8.72 2.29 -0.12
CA ARG A 157 9.07 1.15 0.72
C ARG A 157 8.58 -0.18 0.14
N LEU A 158 7.37 -0.20 -0.44
CA LEU A 158 6.87 -1.39 -1.14
C LEU A 158 7.80 -1.78 -2.28
N ALA A 159 8.17 -0.85 -3.14
CA ALA A 159 9.06 -1.12 -4.27
C ALA A 159 10.47 -1.53 -3.82
N GLU A 160 11.02 -0.94 -2.75
CA GLU A 160 12.31 -1.32 -2.15
C GLU A 160 12.29 -2.77 -1.63
N TRP A 161 11.27 -3.16 -0.84
CA TRP A 161 11.15 -4.53 -0.34
C TRP A 161 10.95 -5.54 -1.47
N THR A 162 10.14 -5.19 -2.47
CA THR A 162 9.92 -6.05 -3.64
C THR A 162 11.22 -6.24 -4.44
N ALA A 163 11.94 -5.16 -4.72
CA ALA A 163 13.23 -5.21 -5.40
C ALA A 163 14.24 -6.07 -4.64
N LEU A 164 14.27 -5.96 -3.31
CA LEU A 164 15.18 -6.76 -2.47
C LEU A 164 14.79 -8.23 -2.42
N TYR A 165 13.54 -8.56 -2.04
CA TYR A 165 13.17 -9.94 -1.74
C TYR A 165 12.79 -10.75 -2.96
N VAL A 166 12.17 -10.13 -3.98
CA VAL A 166 11.78 -10.85 -5.20
C VAL A 166 12.92 -10.84 -6.22
N HIS A 167 13.67 -9.73 -6.34
CA HIS A 167 14.69 -9.56 -7.37
C HIS A 167 16.13 -9.60 -6.84
N GLY A 168 16.35 -9.79 -5.52
CA GLY A 168 17.67 -9.93 -4.92
C GLY A 168 18.51 -8.65 -4.91
N ARG A 169 17.90 -7.48 -5.09
CA ARG A 169 18.58 -6.17 -5.19
C ARG A 169 18.95 -5.61 -3.82
N LYS A 170 20.06 -6.07 -3.28
CA LYS A 170 20.56 -5.69 -1.94
C LYS A 170 20.86 -4.19 -1.82
N ASP A 171 21.20 -3.53 -2.91
CA ASP A 171 21.40 -2.08 -3.01
C ASP A 171 20.12 -1.25 -2.74
N GLN A 172 18.96 -1.88 -2.80
CA GLN A 172 17.65 -1.25 -2.50
C GLN A 172 17.17 -1.49 -1.06
N HIS A 173 18.01 -2.06 -0.19
CA HIS A 173 17.61 -2.31 1.20
C HIS A 173 17.25 -1.00 1.92
N PRO A 174 16.04 -0.86 2.47
CA PRO A 174 15.58 0.40 3.07
C PRO A 174 16.48 0.96 4.17
N THR A 175 17.16 0.09 4.95
CA THR A 175 18.04 0.53 6.04
C THR A 175 19.27 1.31 5.55
N LEU A 176 19.67 1.18 4.28
CA LEU A 176 20.78 1.97 3.71
C LEU A 176 20.47 3.47 3.69
N ARG A 177 19.20 3.85 3.81
CA ARG A 177 18.74 5.24 3.85
C ARG A 177 18.43 5.73 5.25
N LEU A 178 18.32 4.83 6.25
CA LEU A 178 18.01 5.19 7.63
C LEU A 178 19.11 6.00 8.29
N ASP A 179 20.37 5.75 7.93
CA ASP A 179 21.53 6.47 8.45
C ASP A 179 21.56 7.94 7.99
N GLN A 180 20.81 8.29 6.95
CA GLN A 180 20.70 9.66 6.43
C GLN A 180 19.56 10.47 7.05
N ARG A 181 18.67 9.83 7.80
CA ARG A 181 17.55 10.46 8.48
C ARG A 181 17.88 10.58 9.96
N GLN A 182 17.93 11.80 10.46
CA GLN A 182 18.03 12.05 11.88
C GLN A 182 16.89 11.31 12.59
N ARG A 183 17.23 10.33 13.43
CA ARG A 183 16.26 9.74 14.35
C ARG A 183 15.74 10.87 15.23
N PRO A 184 14.40 11.05 15.37
CA PRO A 184 13.92 11.97 16.39
C PRO A 184 14.45 11.49 17.73
N GLY A 185 15.21 12.36 18.39
CA GLY A 185 15.67 12.13 19.76
C GLY A 185 14.54 12.21 20.76
#